data_eb27732cf6e4c6923fb79f751f2f4707
#
_entry.id   eb27732cf6e4c6923fb79f751f2f4707
#
_cell.length_a   1.000
_cell.length_b   1.000
_cell.length_c   1.000
_cell.angle_alpha   90.00
_cell.angle_beta   90.00
_cell.angle_gamma   90.00
#
_symmetry.space_group_name_H-M   'P 1'
#
loop_
_entity.id
_entity.type
_entity.pdbx_description
1 polymer ?
#
loop_
_entity_poly.entity_id
_entity_poly.type
_entity_poly.pdbx_seq_one_letter_code
_entity_poly.pdbx_strand_id
1 'polypeptide(L)'
;MNDIIQSLGENGSTSSLAQSLDFDRDSDFTVPLYNIWNFGKLSNEIKHFGNSEQQIVDNLLYLYTEPYDIVVDPFAGGGSTLDVCRKRLRRCHASDRKPIPARENQIRQLDVVQSLPNLGKRWSEVSLTYLDPPYWKQAEGQYSKDTEDLANMSLDEFTDSLASVINKIGQKQSKGVIALLIRPTQWKAEGRKVIDHVYDVMSAVNLEVKIRVSCPYRTEQCQPPMVEWAKENKGLLVLTRELIVWEV
;
A
#
# COMPACT_ATOMS: atom_id res chain seq x y z
N MET A 1 -17.03 -42.94 3.16
CA MET A 1 -17.53 -41.56 2.98
C MET A 1 -18.87 -41.33 3.69
N ASN A 2 -19.63 -42.39 4.02
CA ASN A 2 -20.87 -42.26 4.78
C ASN A 2 -20.69 -42.19 6.30
N ASP A 3 -19.59 -42.67 6.86
CA ASP A 3 -19.39 -42.69 8.32
C ASP A 3 -18.94 -41.34 8.93
N ILE A 4 -18.48 -40.40 8.10
CA ILE A 4 -18.13 -39.05 8.57
C ILE A 4 -19.39 -38.16 8.70
N ILE A 5 -20.44 -38.47 7.95
CA ILE A 5 -21.68 -37.67 7.97
C ILE A 5 -22.60 -38.09 9.16
N GLN A 6 -22.49 -39.33 9.65
CA GLN A 6 -23.27 -39.80 10.81
C GLN A 6 -22.71 -39.34 12.16
N SER A 7 -21.45 -38.92 12.25
CA SER A 7 -20.88 -38.37 13.50
C SER A 7 -21.22 -36.89 13.74
N LEU A 8 -21.84 -36.21 12.76
CA LEU A 8 -22.36 -34.86 12.89
C LEU A 8 -23.85 -34.83 13.28
N GLY A 9 -24.28 -35.88 14.01
CA GLY A 9 -25.63 -35.99 14.52
C GLY A 9 -25.99 -34.88 15.50
N GLU A 10 -27.03 -34.19 15.15
CA GLU A 10 -28.09 -33.62 15.98
C GLU A 10 -27.77 -32.85 17.27
N ASN A 11 -26.71 -32.04 17.36
CA ASN A 11 -26.61 -30.93 18.35
C ASN A 11 -25.43 -30.00 18.13
N GLY A 12 -24.82 -30.01 16.99
CA GLY A 12 -23.83 -28.99 16.62
C GLY A 12 -24.55 -27.78 16.04
N SER A 13 -24.93 -26.81 16.87
CA SER A 13 -25.42 -25.55 16.36
C SER A 13 -24.35 -24.96 15.42
N THR A 14 -24.76 -24.41 14.28
CA THR A 14 -23.87 -23.66 13.38
C THR A 14 -23.08 -22.55 14.10
N SER A 15 -23.51 -22.17 15.31
CA SER A 15 -22.80 -21.29 16.23
C SER A 15 -21.50 -21.88 16.79
N SER A 16 -21.38 -23.22 16.97
CA SER A 16 -20.16 -23.83 17.53
C SER A 16 -19.03 -23.95 16.50
N LEU A 17 -19.35 -24.15 15.23
CA LEU A 17 -18.40 -24.10 14.14
C LEU A 17 -17.95 -22.65 13.84
N ALA A 18 -18.88 -21.69 13.94
CA ALA A 18 -18.54 -20.27 13.88
C ALA A 18 -17.69 -19.83 15.08
N GLN A 19 -17.93 -20.40 16.28
CA GLN A 19 -17.14 -20.13 17.49
C GLN A 19 -15.77 -20.82 17.49
N SER A 20 -15.61 -21.96 16.83
CA SER A 20 -14.28 -22.59 16.65
C SER A 20 -13.45 -21.94 15.52
N LEU A 21 -14.09 -21.14 14.67
CA LEU A 21 -13.49 -20.23 13.70
C LEU A 21 -13.47 -18.79 14.22
N ASP A 22 -13.77 -18.56 15.49
CA ASP A 22 -13.46 -17.32 16.17
C ASP A 22 -11.94 -17.17 16.22
N PHE A 23 -11.39 -16.85 15.05
CA PHE A 23 -10.26 -15.98 14.98
C PHE A 23 -10.69 -14.75 15.76
N ASP A 24 -10.13 -14.56 16.93
CA ASP A 24 -10.30 -13.36 17.71
C ASP A 24 -9.88 -12.18 16.80
N ARG A 25 -10.89 -11.59 16.15
CA ARG A 25 -10.76 -10.68 15.01
C ARG A 25 -9.90 -9.48 15.37
N ASP A 26 -9.80 -9.16 16.66
CA ASP A 26 -9.24 -7.93 17.17
C ASP A 26 -8.02 -8.15 18.07
N SER A 27 -7.81 -9.32 18.65
CA SER A 27 -6.73 -9.53 19.64
C SER A 27 -5.33 -9.46 19.06
N ASP A 28 -5.19 -9.72 17.76
CA ASP A 28 -3.89 -9.71 17.06
C ASP A 28 -3.57 -8.40 16.34
N PHE A 29 -4.52 -7.44 16.27
CA PHE A 29 -4.25 -6.13 15.71
C PHE A 29 -3.70 -5.18 16.78
N THR A 30 -2.63 -4.46 16.45
CA THR A 30 -2.28 -3.27 17.22
C THR A 30 -3.23 -2.15 16.79
N VAL A 31 -4.15 -1.74 17.67
CA VAL A 31 -5.13 -0.70 17.36
C VAL A 31 -4.43 0.64 17.12
N PRO A 32 -4.51 1.22 15.91
CA PRO A 32 -3.89 2.51 15.63
C PRO A 32 -4.76 3.65 16.17
N LEU A 33 -4.35 4.24 17.30
CA LEU A 33 -5.09 5.33 17.95
C LEU A 33 -4.70 6.73 17.46
N TYR A 34 -3.53 6.87 16.84
CA TYR A 34 -2.96 8.16 16.47
C TYR A 34 -2.61 8.17 14.97
N ASN A 35 -2.54 9.34 14.40
CA ASN A 35 -2.14 9.53 12.99
C ASN A 35 -0.61 9.66 12.81
N ILE A 36 0.16 9.06 13.70
CA ILE A 36 1.62 8.90 13.59
C ILE A 36 1.93 7.42 13.73
N TRP A 37 2.34 6.78 12.64
CA TRP A 37 2.66 5.36 12.59
C TRP A 37 4.16 5.15 12.43
N ASN A 38 4.83 4.96 13.55
CA ASN A 38 6.27 4.71 13.58
C ASN A 38 6.52 3.24 13.92
N PHE A 39 6.82 2.46 12.90
CA PHE A 39 7.02 1.02 13.03
C PHE A 39 8.48 0.66 13.24
N GLY A 40 8.67 -0.53 13.83
CA GLY A 40 9.97 -1.12 14.01
C GLY A 40 10.60 -1.67 12.73
N LYS A 41 11.23 -2.81 12.86
CA LYS A 41 11.91 -3.50 11.77
C LYS A 41 10.90 -4.02 10.75
N LEU A 42 11.26 -3.94 9.45
CA LEU A 42 10.51 -4.59 8.38
C LEU A 42 10.40 -6.11 8.62
N SER A 43 9.18 -6.63 8.47
CA SER A 43 8.85 -8.06 8.69
C SER A 43 8.34 -8.74 7.40
N ASN A 44 8.83 -8.33 6.24
CA ASN A 44 8.38 -8.88 4.96
C ASN A 44 9.02 -10.25 4.69
N GLU A 45 8.22 -11.21 4.23
CA GLU A 45 8.68 -12.54 3.86
C GLU A 45 9.64 -12.52 2.67
N ILE A 46 9.36 -11.67 1.68
CA ILE A 46 10.17 -11.49 0.49
C ILE A 46 10.88 -10.15 0.56
N LYS A 47 12.21 -10.19 0.49
CA LYS A 47 13.01 -8.97 0.36
C LYS A 47 12.89 -8.42 -1.07
N HIS A 48 12.34 -7.25 -1.19
CA HIS A 48 12.22 -6.52 -2.44
C HIS A 48 12.61 -5.06 -2.21
N PHE A 49 13.25 -4.42 -3.23
CA PHE A 49 13.49 -2.98 -3.19
C PHE A 49 12.15 -2.24 -3.12
N GLY A 50 12.04 -1.29 -2.22
CA GLY A 50 10.81 -0.50 -2.06
C GLY A 50 9.71 -1.14 -1.20
N ASN A 51 9.95 -2.31 -0.57
CA ASN A 51 8.96 -2.85 0.36
C ASN A 51 8.72 -1.89 1.52
N SER A 52 7.45 -1.57 1.76
CA SER A 52 7.00 -0.83 2.93
C SER A 52 6.66 -1.76 4.10
N GLU A 53 6.52 -1.19 5.29
CA GLU A 53 6.20 -1.95 6.49
C GLU A 53 4.79 -2.55 6.40
N GLN A 54 4.68 -3.86 6.59
CA GLN A 54 3.40 -4.59 6.54
C GLN A 54 2.37 -4.03 7.54
N GLN A 55 2.84 -3.44 8.63
CA GLN A 55 2.00 -2.83 9.65
C GLN A 55 1.15 -1.65 9.11
N ILE A 56 1.61 -0.96 8.05
CA ILE A 56 0.81 0.08 7.38
C ILE A 56 -0.46 -0.54 6.80
N VAL A 57 -0.29 -1.62 6.04
CA VAL A 57 -1.42 -2.34 5.45
C VAL A 57 -2.28 -2.98 6.54
N ASP A 58 -1.67 -3.58 7.56
CA ASP A 58 -2.37 -4.19 8.68
C ASP A 58 -3.31 -3.19 9.38
N ASN A 59 -2.82 -1.98 9.66
CA ASN A 59 -3.61 -0.89 10.23
C ASN A 59 -4.74 -0.44 9.30
N LEU A 60 -4.48 -0.33 7.99
CA LEU A 60 -5.52 0.01 7.01
C LEU A 60 -6.62 -1.06 6.95
N LEU A 61 -6.23 -2.34 7.00
CA LEU A 61 -7.20 -3.44 7.03
C LEU A 61 -8.07 -3.39 8.28
N TYR A 62 -7.47 -3.12 9.43
CA TYR A 62 -8.20 -2.95 10.69
C TYR A 62 -9.22 -1.81 10.62
N LEU A 63 -8.80 -0.66 10.10
CA LEU A 63 -9.63 0.55 10.13
C LEU A 63 -10.75 0.55 9.08
N TYR A 64 -10.55 -0.10 7.92
CA TYR A 64 -11.39 0.14 6.75
C TYR A 64 -11.93 -1.12 6.08
N THR A 65 -11.66 -2.30 6.62
CA THR A 65 -12.11 -3.55 5.99
C THR A 65 -12.59 -4.59 7.00
N GLU A 66 -13.48 -5.47 6.53
CA GLU A 66 -13.90 -6.66 7.25
C GLU A 66 -13.33 -7.94 6.60
N PRO A 67 -13.33 -9.10 7.29
CA PRO A 67 -12.98 -10.36 6.67
C PRO A 67 -13.74 -10.58 5.36
N TYR A 68 -13.03 -11.11 4.35
CA TYR A 68 -13.52 -11.36 2.99
C TYR A 68 -13.79 -10.12 2.13
N ASP A 69 -13.55 -8.93 2.63
CA ASP A 69 -13.57 -7.71 1.81
C ASP A 69 -12.53 -7.76 0.70
N ILE A 70 -12.79 -6.99 -0.36
CA ILE A 70 -11.89 -6.85 -1.50
C ILE A 70 -10.93 -5.69 -1.25
N VAL A 71 -9.64 -6.00 -1.36
CA VAL A 71 -8.52 -5.05 -1.35
C VAL A 71 -7.86 -5.06 -2.72
N VAL A 72 -7.55 -3.88 -3.24
CA VAL A 72 -6.82 -3.72 -4.51
C VAL A 72 -5.46 -3.08 -4.23
N ASP A 73 -4.39 -3.66 -4.79
CA ASP A 73 -3.05 -3.09 -4.77
C ASP A 73 -2.45 -3.14 -6.18
N PRO A 74 -2.44 -2.01 -6.90
CA PRO A 74 -1.90 -1.95 -8.25
C PRO A 74 -0.39 -1.65 -8.32
N PHE A 75 0.28 -1.52 -7.17
CA PHE A 75 1.73 -1.35 -7.03
C PHE A 75 2.32 -2.41 -6.09
N ALA A 76 1.94 -3.66 -6.29
CA ALA A 76 2.13 -4.73 -5.32
C ALA A 76 3.60 -5.12 -5.05
N GLY A 77 4.53 -4.76 -5.93
CA GLY A 77 5.97 -4.99 -5.73
C GLY A 77 6.31 -6.41 -5.27
N GLY A 78 6.83 -6.54 -4.06
CA GLY A 78 7.16 -7.82 -3.44
C GLY A 78 5.98 -8.60 -2.88
N GLY A 79 4.76 -8.03 -2.88
CA GLY A 79 3.54 -8.68 -2.42
C GLY A 79 3.26 -8.55 -0.92
N SER A 80 3.79 -7.53 -0.26
CA SER A 80 3.55 -7.28 1.18
C SER A 80 2.05 -7.18 1.50
N THR A 81 1.29 -6.44 0.69
CA THR A 81 -0.16 -6.32 0.82
C THR A 81 -0.88 -7.66 0.67
N LEU A 82 -0.44 -8.47 -0.30
CA LEU A 82 -1.00 -9.80 -0.53
C LEU A 82 -0.83 -10.71 0.68
N ASP A 83 0.36 -10.69 1.30
CA ASP A 83 0.67 -11.51 2.47
C ASP A 83 -0.16 -11.09 3.69
N VAL A 84 -0.29 -9.79 3.93
CA VAL A 84 -1.12 -9.26 5.02
C VAL A 84 -2.61 -9.57 4.79
N CYS A 85 -3.12 -9.34 3.58
CA CYS A 85 -4.50 -9.68 3.24
C CYS A 85 -4.82 -11.15 3.47
N ARG A 86 -3.90 -12.05 3.07
CA ARG A 86 -4.05 -13.49 3.31
C ARG A 86 -4.10 -13.81 4.80
N LYS A 87 -3.18 -13.25 5.58
CA LYS A 87 -3.15 -13.42 7.04
C LYS A 87 -4.45 -12.94 7.69
N ARG A 88 -5.03 -11.86 7.17
CA ARG A 88 -6.22 -11.21 7.72
C ARG A 88 -7.52 -11.61 7.03
N LEU A 89 -7.53 -12.66 6.21
CA LEU A 89 -8.69 -13.18 5.49
C LEU A 89 -9.35 -12.15 4.55
N ARG A 90 -8.59 -11.26 3.95
CA ARG A 90 -9.07 -10.34 2.92
C ARG A 90 -8.74 -10.89 1.52
N ARG A 91 -9.59 -10.59 0.54
CA ARG A 91 -9.39 -10.96 -0.87
C ARG A 91 -8.55 -9.87 -1.54
N CYS A 92 -7.29 -10.16 -1.88
CA CYS A 92 -6.41 -9.19 -2.50
C CYS A 92 -6.37 -9.37 -4.03
N HIS A 93 -6.59 -8.29 -4.77
CA HIS A 93 -6.28 -8.16 -6.19
C HIS A 93 -5.00 -7.36 -6.35
N ALA A 94 -3.88 -8.07 -6.42
CA ALA A 94 -2.55 -7.48 -6.56
C ALA A 94 -2.14 -7.44 -8.03
N SER A 95 -1.61 -6.30 -8.47
CA SER A 95 -0.97 -6.14 -9.77
C SER A 95 0.27 -5.27 -9.66
N ASP A 96 1.16 -5.39 -10.63
CA ASP A 96 2.38 -4.60 -10.71
C ASP A 96 2.81 -4.49 -12.18
N ARG A 97 3.48 -3.40 -12.55
CA ARG A 97 4.03 -3.22 -13.88
C ARG A 97 5.03 -4.32 -14.23
N LYS A 98 5.82 -4.74 -13.24
CA LYS A 98 6.85 -5.77 -13.37
C LYS A 98 6.86 -6.70 -12.15
N PRO A 99 5.94 -7.68 -12.09
CA PRO A 99 5.91 -8.65 -11.01
C PRO A 99 7.25 -9.36 -10.86
N ILE A 100 7.67 -9.59 -9.62
CA ILE A 100 8.89 -10.37 -9.37
C ILE A 100 8.65 -11.85 -9.67
N PRO A 101 9.65 -12.60 -10.16
CA PRO A 101 9.50 -14.02 -10.53
C PRO A 101 8.91 -14.89 -9.42
N ALA A 102 9.25 -14.61 -8.16
CA ALA A 102 8.72 -15.35 -7.00
C ALA A 102 7.20 -15.15 -6.78
N ARG A 103 6.57 -14.16 -7.42
CA ARG A 103 5.16 -13.79 -7.25
C ARG A 103 4.37 -13.72 -8.56
N GLU A 104 4.94 -14.09 -9.70
CA GLU A 104 4.29 -13.96 -11.03
C GLU A 104 2.94 -14.68 -11.15
N ASN A 105 2.71 -15.73 -10.38
CA ASN A 105 1.43 -16.44 -10.33
C ASN A 105 0.42 -15.83 -9.34
N GLN A 106 0.81 -14.83 -8.56
CA GLN A 106 -0.02 -14.21 -7.52
C GLN A 106 -0.27 -12.72 -7.78
N ILE A 107 0.66 -12.06 -8.45
CA ILE A 107 0.62 -10.65 -8.81
C ILE A 107 0.46 -10.56 -10.33
N ARG A 108 -0.63 -9.93 -10.77
CA ARG A 108 -0.91 -9.77 -12.20
C ARG A 108 0.02 -8.72 -12.80
N GLN A 109 0.61 -9.01 -13.96
CA GLN A 109 1.34 -7.99 -14.69
C GLN A 109 0.37 -6.97 -15.28
N LEU A 110 0.47 -5.71 -14.84
CA LEU A 110 -0.36 -4.61 -15.27
C LEU A 110 0.31 -3.27 -14.94
N ASP A 111 0.35 -2.38 -15.92
CA ASP A 111 0.69 -0.98 -15.69
C ASP A 111 -0.60 -0.20 -15.37
N VAL A 112 -0.75 0.20 -14.10
CA VAL A 112 -1.95 0.90 -13.63
C VAL A 112 -2.09 2.30 -14.22
N VAL A 113 -1.00 2.93 -14.64
CA VAL A 113 -1.01 4.23 -15.32
C VAL A 113 -1.73 4.11 -16.67
N GLN A 114 -1.53 2.99 -17.37
CA GLN A 114 -2.16 2.71 -18.66
C GLN A 114 -3.60 2.20 -18.50
N SER A 115 -3.85 1.30 -17.56
CA SER A 115 -5.18 0.73 -17.35
C SER A 115 -5.39 0.22 -15.94
N LEU A 116 -6.62 0.34 -15.43
CA LEU A 116 -6.98 -0.21 -14.13
C LEU A 116 -7.16 -1.74 -14.18
N PRO A 117 -6.97 -2.45 -13.06
CA PRO A 117 -7.27 -3.88 -12.97
C PRO A 117 -8.70 -4.19 -13.41
N ASN A 118 -8.87 -5.25 -14.21
CA ASN A 118 -10.19 -5.64 -14.69
C ASN A 118 -10.95 -6.45 -13.63
N LEU A 119 -11.66 -5.77 -12.74
CA LEU A 119 -12.55 -6.36 -11.76
C LEU A 119 -14.03 -6.38 -12.20
N GLY A 120 -14.37 -5.73 -13.33
CA GLY A 120 -15.75 -5.59 -13.79
C GLY A 120 -16.64 -4.93 -12.72
N LYS A 121 -17.81 -5.52 -12.47
CA LYS A 121 -18.76 -5.02 -11.46
C LYS A 121 -18.25 -5.10 -10.02
N ARG A 122 -17.21 -5.91 -9.74
CA ARG A 122 -16.66 -6.04 -8.37
C ARG A 122 -15.92 -4.80 -7.87
N TRP A 123 -15.67 -3.80 -8.73
CA TRP A 123 -15.17 -2.51 -8.27
C TRP A 123 -16.09 -1.86 -7.22
N SER A 124 -17.41 -2.06 -7.32
CA SER A 124 -18.37 -1.57 -6.31
C SER A 124 -18.30 -2.29 -4.96
N GLU A 125 -17.59 -3.42 -4.88
CA GLU A 125 -17.42 -4.20 -3.65
C GLU A 125 -16.06 -3.92 -2.97
N VAL A 126 -15.17 -3.15 -3.62
CA VAL A 126 -13.84 -2.82 -3.09
C VAL A 126 -13.97 -1.94 -1.85
N SER A 127 -13.39 -2.37 -0.73
CA SER A 127 -13.39 -1.63 0.52
C SER A 127 -12.12 -0.81 0.72
N LEU A 128 -10.98 -1.25 0.14
CA LEU A 128 -9.71 -0.55 0.21
C LEU A 128 -8.95 -0.70 -1.11
N THR A 129 -8.49 0.43 -1.66
CA THR A 129 -7.40 0.44 -2.64
C THR A 129 -6.18 1.06 -1.99
N TYR A 130 -5.09 0.30 -1.91
CA TYR A 130 -3.81 0.74 -1.37
C TYR A 130 -2.81 0.98 -2.50
N LEU A 131 -2.15 2.12 -2.47
CA LEU A 131 -1.22 2.60 -3.48
C LEU A 131 0.13 2.91 -2.82
N ASP A 132 1.19 2.22 -3.21
CA ASP A 132 2.57 2.49 -2.79
C ASP A 132 3.46 2.56 -4.03
N PRO A 133 3.32 3.64 -4.83
CA PRO A 133 4.02 3.78 -6.10
C PRO A 133 5.53 3.97 -5.91
N PRO A 134 6.33 3.74 -6.97
CA PRO A 134 7.72 4.18 -6.98
C PRO A 134 7.82 5.67 -6.67
N TYR A 135 8.61 6.05 -5.66
CA TYR A 135 8.73 7.47 -5.30
C TYR A 135 9.55 8.23 -6.33
N TRP A 136 9.00 9.37 -6.75
CA TRP A 136 9.57 10.21 -7.79
C TRP A 136 11.05 10.51 -7.54
N LYS A 137 11.90 10.28 -8.54
CA LYS A 137 13.38 10.47 -8.55
C LYS A 137 14.18 9.74 -7.45
N GLN A 138 13.54 9.16 -6.45
CA GLN A 138 14.23 8.34 -5.45
C GLN A 138 14.44 6.91 -5.91
N ALA A 139 13.50 6.40 -6.71
CA ALA A 139 13.56 5.10 -7.35
C ALA A 139 13.98 5.19 -8.82
N GLU A 140 14.50 6.34 -9.28
CA GLU A 140 14.92 6.56 -10.66
C GLU A 140 15.91 5.49 -11.14
N GLY A 141 15.55 4.82 -12.23
CA GLY A 141 16.35 3.73 -12.81
C GLY A 141 16.43 2.44 -12.00
N GLN A 142 15.77 2.34 -10.83
CA GLN A 142 15.78 1.13 -9.99
C GLN A 142 14.84 0.04 -10.53
N TYR A 143 13.69 0.42 -11.03
CA TYR A 143 12.68 -0.50 -11.56
C TYR A 143 12.83 -0.67 -13.08
N SER A 144 13.03 0.43 -13.81
CA SER A 144 13.27 0.44 -15.25
C SER A 144 14.05 1.70 -15.68
N LYS A 145 14.49 1.72 -16.96
CA LYS A 145 15.04 2.93 -17.59
C LYS A 145 14.01 3.64 -18.47
N ASP A 146 12.78 3.17 -18.46
CA ASP A 146 11.69 3.68 -19.26
C ASP A 146 11.22 5.03 -18.71
N THR A 147 11.04 6.00 -19.58
CA THR A 147 10.55 7.35 -19.22
C THR A 147 9.10 7.33 -18.77
N GLU A 148 8.32 6.31 -19.15
CA GLU A 148 6.94 6.11 -18.68
C GLU A 148 6.85 5.49 -17.27
N ASP A 149 7.98 5.15 -16.64
CA ASP A 149 8.01 4.75 -15.24
C ASP A 149 7.83 5.97 -14.34
N LEU A 150 6.90 5.92 -13.40
CA LEU A 150 6.59 7.01 -12.49
C LEU A 150 7.84 7.62 -11.83
N ALA A 151 8.82 6.78 -11.45
CA ALA A 151 10.06 7.27 -10.83
C ALA A 151 10.93 8.11 -11.78
N ASN A 152 10.76 7.94 -13.10
CA ASN A 152 11.59 8.58 -14.13
C ASN A 152 10.92 9.81 -14.77
N MET A 153 9.61 9.96 -14.64
CA MET A 153 8.81 11.06 -15.22
C MET A 153 9.31 12.45 -14.78
N SER A 154 8.91 13.48 -15.49
CA SER A 154 8.95 14.85 -14.96
C SER A 154 8.02 14.96 -13.74
N LEU A 155 8.16 16.04 -12.95
CA LEU A 155 7.34 16.22 -11.76
C LEU A 155 5.86 16.37 -12.09
N ASP A 156 5.56 17.16 -13.12
CA ASP A 156 4.19 17.40 -13.57
C ASP A 156 3.54 16.11 -14.08
N GLU A 157 4.26 15.36 -14.93
CA GLU A 157 3.78 14.05 -15.43
C GLU A 157 3.55 13.04 -14.31
N PHE A 158 4.43 12.99 -13.31
CA PHE A 158 4.26 12.13 -12.13
C PHE A 158 3.00 12.50 -11.35
N THR A 159 2.81 13.79 -11.06
CA THR A 159 1.67 14.31 -10.30
C THR A 159 0.36 14.02 -11.04
N ASP A 160 0.30 14.36 -12.33
CA ASP A 160 -0.89 14.16 -13.17
C ASP A 160 -1.23 12.68 -13.34
N SER A 161 -0.23 11.84 -13.58
CA SER A 161 -0.42 10.40 -13.75
C SER A 161 -0.95 9.75 -12.48
N LEU A 162 -0.36 10.07 -11.32
CA LEU A 162 -0.77 9.50 -10.05
C LEU A 162 -2.17 9.97 -9.65
N ALA A 163 -2.45 11.27 -9.76
CA ALA A 163 -3.79 11.82 -9.51
C ALA A 163 -4.84 11.24 -10.47
N SER A 164 -4.50 11.06 -11.76
CA SER A 164 -5.38 10.42 -12.74
C SER A 164 -5.72 8.98 -12.36
N VAL A 165 -4.74 8.20 -11.92
CA VAL A 165 -4.98 6.82 -11.42
C VAL A 165 -5.96 6.83 -10.26
N ILE A 166 -5.73 7.68 -9.26
CA ILE A 166 -6.59 7.77 -8.06
C ILE A 166 -8.02 8.21 -8.44
N ASN A 167 -8.15 9.23 -9.27
CA ASN A 167 -9.45 9.72 -9.73
C ASN A 167 -10.23 8.65 -10.53
N LYS A 168 -9.54 7.90 -11.41
CA LYS A 168 -10.14 6.79 -12.15
C LYS A 168 -10.60 5.65 -11.24
N ILE A 169 -9.84 5.36 -10.18
CA ILE A 169 -10.24 4.37 -9.16
C ILE A 169 -11.49 4.87 -8.43
N GLY A 170 -11.52 6.13 -7.97
CA GLY A 170 -12.66 6.72 -7.29
C GLY A 170 -13.94 6.73 -8.13
N GLN A 171 -13.83 6.82 -9.47
CA GLN A 171 -14.99 6.70 -10.38
C GLN A 171 -15.56 5.27 -10.47
N LYS A 172 -14.79 4.24 -10.15
CA LYS A 172 -15.19 2.82 -10.23
C LYS A 172 -15.52 2.20 -8.90
N GLN A 173 -14.77 2.56 -7.87
CA GLN A 173 -15.01 2.17 -6.49
C GLN A 173 -16.18 3.03 -5.96
N SER A 174 -17.15 2.44 -5.30
CA SER A 174 -18.37 3.16 -4.85
C SER A 174 -18.53 3.14 -3.33
N LYS A 175 -17.54 2.67 -2.60
CA LYS A 175 -17.50 2.63 -1.13
C LYS A 175 -16.06 2.47 -0.63
N GLY A 176 -15.86 2.70 0.66
CA GLY A 176 -14.59 2.46 1.33
C GLY A 176 -13.59 3.59 1.10
N VAL A 177 -12.32 3.23 0.99
CA VAL A 177 -11.24 4.23 0.93
C VAL A 177 -10.19 3.90 -0.12
N ILE A 178 -9.51 4.96 -0.58
CA ILE A 178 -8.27 4.88 -1.35
C ILE A 178 -7.16 5.45 -0.48
N ALA A 179 -6.07 4.71 -0.31
CA ALA A 179 -4.94 5.08 0.53
C ALA A 179 -3.65 5.14 -0.30
N LEU A 180 -2.98 6.27 -0.29
CA LEU A 180 -1.71 6.50 -0.99
C LEU A 180 -0.58 6.71 0.02
N LEU A 181 0.45 5.89 -0.05
CA LEU A 181 1.70 6.12 0.66
C LEU A 181 2.66 6.87 -0.27
N ILE A 182 3.12 8.04 0.16
CA ILE A 182 3.96 8.95 -0.64
C ILE A 182 4.93 9.71 0.24
N ARG A 183 6.03 10.20 -0.33
CA ARG A 183 7.00 11.02 0.40
C ARG A 183 7.57 12.14 -0.47
N PRO A 184 8.02 13.25 0.16
CA PRO A 184 8.84 14.24 -0.52
C PRO A 184 10.13 13.64 -1.06
N THR A 185 10.62 14.15 -2.17
CA THR A 185 11.88 13.72 -2.75
C THR A 185 13.02 14.58 -2.23
N GLN A 186 14.11 13.93 -1.78
CA GLN A 186 15.39 14.58 -1.58
C GLN A 186 16.32 14.17 -2.73
N TRP A 187 16.28 14.93 -3.82
CA TRP A 187 16.87 14.55 -5.10
C TRP A 187 18.39 14.67 -5.09
N LYS A 188 19.06 13.53 -5.13
CA LYS A 188 20.52 13.44 -5.03
C LYS A 188 21.22 14.17 -6.17
N ALA A 189 20.73 14.08 -7.39
CA ALA A 189 21.32 14.71 -8.57
C ALA A 189 21.30 16.25 -8.50
N GLU A 190 20.39 16.82 -7.69
CA GLU A 190 20.25 18.26 -7.46
C GLU A 190 20.76 18.69 -6.07
N GLY A 191 21.89 18.17 -5.64
CA GLY A 191 22.50 18.56 -4.36
C GLY A 191 21.63 18.22 -3.15
N ARG A 192 20.80 17.18 -3.24
CA ARG A 192 19.81 16.78 -2.22
C ARG A 192 18.75 17.84 -1.91
N LYS A 193 18.41 18.66 -2.89
CA LYS A 193 17.28 19.58 -2.80
C LYS A 193 16.01 18.80 -2.44
N VAL A 194 15.24 19.32 -1.49
CA VAL A 194 13.95 18.77 -1.12
C VAL A 194 12.88 19.35 -2.04
N ILE A 195 12.11 18.47 -2.65
CA ILE A 195 10.94 18.79 -3.46
C ILE A 195 9.74 18.09 -2.80
N ASP A 196 8.88 18.90 -2.20
CA ASP A 196 7.66 18.40 -1.56
C ASP A 196 6.47 18.51 -2.51
N HIS A 197 6.24 17.43 -3.23
CA HIS A 197 5.15 17.30 -4.20
C HIS A 197 3.91 16.59 -3.63
N VAL A 198 3.93 16.24 -2.35
CA VAL A 198 2.83 15.50 -1.70
C VAL A 198 1.55 16.29 -1.74
N TYR A 199 1.64 17.60 -1.49
CA TYR A 199 0.50 18.51 -1.54
C TYR A 199 -0.06 18.68 -2.96
N ASP A 200 0.80 18.71 -3.97
CA ASP A 200 0.40 18.87 -5.37
C ASP A 200 -0.42 17.65 -5.83
N VAL A 201 0.07 16.43 -5.53
CA VAL A 201 -0.69 15.20 -5.80
C VAL A 201 -2.02 15.20 -5.06
N MET A 202 -2.01 15.54 -3.77
CA MET A 202 -3.23 15.57 -2.96
C MET A 202 -4.27 16.56 -3.52
N SER A 203 -3.82 17.73 -3.98
CA SER A 203 -4.69 18.78 -4.53
C SER A 203 -5.27 18.45 -5.90
N ALA A 204 -4.58 17.59 -6.68
CA ALA A 204 -5.04 17.15 -8.00
C ALA A 204 -6.05 15.98 -7.94
N VAL A 205 -6.28 15.41 -6.76
CA VAL A 205 -7.25 14.34 -6.55
C VAL A 205 -8.62 14.93 -6.21
N ASN A 206 -9.66 14.52 -6.96
CA ASN A 206 -11.03 15.01 -6.83
C ASN A 206 -11.87 14.18 -5.83
N LEU A 207 -11.28 13.83 -4.70
CA LEU A 207 -11.92 13.08 -3.62
C LEU A 207 -11.70 13.80 -2.29
N GLU A 208 -12.61 13.59 -1.34
CA GLU A 208 -12.47 14.15 -0.02
C GLU A 208 -11.38 13.43 0.78
N VAL A 209 -10.44 14.21 1.33
CA VAL A 209 -9.41 13.66 2.22
C VAL A 209 -10.03 13.33 3.56
N LYS A 210 -10.07 12.02 3.89
CA LYS A 210 -10.57 11.54 5.18
C LYS A 210 -9.56 11.78 6.30
N ILE A 211 -8.29 11.46 6.05
CA ILE A 211 -7.20 11.65 7.03
C ILE A 211 -5.83 11.61 6.35
N ARG A 212 -4.86 12.27 6.98
CA ARG A 212 -3.42 12.09 6.72
C ARG A 212 -2.76 11.44 7.92
N VAL A 213 -1.92 10.44 7.66
CA VAL A 213 -1.14 9.71 8.67
C VAL A 213 0.32 9.86 8.35
N SER A 214 1.11 10.30 9.32
CA SER A 214 2.57 10.34 9.18
C SER A 214 3.16 8.95 9.43
N CYS A 215 3.91 8.45 8.45
CA CYS A 215 4.55 7.13 8.48
C CYS A 215 6.07 7.28 8.29
N PRO A 216 6.79 7.95 9.20
CA PRO A 216 8.18 8.32 8.99
C PRO A 216 9.08 7.09 8.91
N TYR A 217 10.14 7.18 8.11
CA TYR A 217 11.26 6.26 8.20
C TYR A 217 12.00 6.44 9.52
N ARG A 218 12.60 5.37 10.00
CA ARG A 218 13.47 5.44 11.16
C ARG A 218 14.84 5.99 10.81
N THR A 219 15.51 6.62 11.77
CA THR A 219 16.86 7.17 11.60
C THR A 219 17.88 6.10 11.22
N GLU A 220 17.70 4.87 11.70
CA GLU A 220 18.54 3.72 11.39
C GLU A 220 18.49 3.28 9.92
N GLN A 221 17.52 3.78 9.16
CA GLN A 221 17.42 3.55 7.71
C GLN A 221 18.32 4.50 6.91
N CYS A 222 18.86 5.54 7.53
CA CYS A 222 19.81 6.44 6.89
C CYS A 222 21.17 5.76 6.72
N GLN A 223 21.66 5.76 5.49
CA GLN A 223 23.00 5.25 5.19
C GLN A 223 24.07 6.20 5.74
N PRO A 224 25.21 5.69 6.25
CA PRO A 224 26.28 6.54 6.79
C PRO A 224 26.71 7.70 5.90
N PRO A 225 26.88 7.52 4.57
CA PRO A 225 27.24 8.66 3.69
C PRO A 225 26.19 9.77 3.63
N MET A 226 24.90 9.44 3.87
CA MET A 226 23.84 10.46 3.93
C MET A 226 23.97 11.28 5.22
N VAL A 227 24.26 10.61 6.32
CA VAL A 227 24.42 11.23 7.64
C VAL A 227 25.63 12.18 7.61
N GLU A 228 26.76 11.73 7.08
CA GLU A 228 27.96 12.58 6.94
C GLU A 228 27.70 13.80 6.05
N TRP A 229 27.05 13.60 4.90
CA TRP A 229 26.65 14.73 4.06
C TRP A 229 25.80 15.76 4.84
N ALA A 230 24.84 15.30 5.62
CA ALA A 230 23.97 16.19 6.37
C ALA A 230 24.73 16.99 7.43
N LYS A 231 25.72 16.38 8.11
CA LYS A 231 26.60 17.07 9.06
C LYS A 231 27.47 18.13 8.37
N GLU A 232 28.14 17.75 7.29
CA GLU A 232 29.04 18.61 6.55
C GLU A 232 28.35 19.83 5.92
N ASN A 233 27.14 19.62 5.40
CA ASN A 233 26.37 20.63 4.69
C ASN A 233 25.34 21.35 5.56
N LYS A 234 25.27 21.06 6.88
CA LYS A 234 24.22 21.56 7.80
C LYS A 234 22.83 21.33 7.24
N GLY A 235 22.64 20.19 6.57
CA GLY A 235 21.38 19.78 5.94
C GLY A 235 20.55 18.87 6.83
N LEU A 236 19.28 18.72 6.49
CA LEU A 236 18.38 17.74 7.11
C LEU A 236 18.14 16.58 6.16
N LEU A 237 18.05 15.37 6.69
CA LEU A 237 17.59 14.20 5.95
C LEU A 237 16.08 14.09 6.05
N VAL A 238 15.41 13.95 4.90
CA VAL A 238 13.96 13.82 4.85
C VAL A 238 13.57 12.39 5.17
N LEU A 239 12.93 12.20 6.31
CA LEU A 239 12.39 10.92 6.78
C LEU A 239 10.87 10.87 6.72
N THR A 240 10.22 11.99 6.45
CA THR A 240 8.76 12.06 6.35
C THR A 240 8.24 11.19 5.21
N ARG A 241 7.15 10.52 5.47
CA ARG A 241 6.35 9.75 4.53
C ARG A 241 4.91 9.88 4.98
N GLU A 242 4.02 10.20 4.06
CA GLU A 242 2.62 10.46 4.33
C GLU A 242 1.75 9.36 3.73
N LEU A 243 0.82 8.87 4.51
CA LEU A 243 -0.27 8.05 4.05
C LEU A 243 -1.51 8.95 3.96
N ILE A 244 -1.99 9.19 2.76
CA ILE A 244 -3.17 10.01 2.50
C ILE A 244 -4.33 9.05 2.23
N VAL A 245 -5.42 9.22 2.95
CA VAL A 245 -6.63 8.40 2.80
C VAL A 245 -7.77 9.28 2.34
N TRP A 246 -8.36 8.92 1.21
CA TRP A 246 -9.57 9.54 0.67
C TRP A 246 -10.78 8.64 0.88
N GLU A 247 -11.93 9.25 1.10
CA GLU A 247 -13.22 8.56 1.14
C GLU A 247 -13.83 8.49 -0.27
N VAL A 248 -14.49 7.35 -0.59
CA VAL A 248 -15.15 7.12 -1.89
C VAL A 248 -16.65 6.90 -1.69
#